data_3093d6b4d921d935bfd59eb72634d83a
#
_entry.id   3093d6b4d921d935bfd59eb72634d83a
#
_cell.length_a   1.000
_cell.length_b   1.000
_cell.length_c   1.000
_cell.angle_alpha   90.00
_cell.angle_beta   90.00
_cell.angle_gamma   90.00
#
_symmetry.space_group_name_H-M   'P 1'
#
loop_
_entity.id
_entity.type
_entity.pdbx_description
1 polymer ?
#
loop_
_entity_poly.entity_id
_entity_poly.type
_entity_poly.pdbx_seq_one_letter_code
_entity_poly.pdbx_strand_id
1 'polypeptide(L)'
;YAYAWSPRRITVSSVGVRGKLERFLDESDCHVAISLHTPIPAQRAQLMPAERGMSVTEIIELMKRYFPNRRTMHGCDTPDGVHQRRLTFEYTVFAGVNDTPSHMKELVRLLRNLDCRVNLIRFHAIPDVNLTGASDEQMNNICDYLNRCGITATVRASRGQDIYAACGLLNTKHKEEGLRVNG
;
A
#
# COMPACT_ATOMS: atom_id res chain seq x y z
N TYR A 1 16.53 -9.70 -27.42
CA TYR A 1 15.30 -8.90 -27.66
C TYR A 1 14.74 -8.51 -26.29
N ALA A 2 15.01 -7.25 -25.84
CA ALA A 2 14.39 -6.71 -24.64
C ALA A 2 12.94 -6.33 -24.98
N TYR A 3 11.97 -6.87 -24.26
CA TYR A 3 10.60 -6.38 -24.33
C TYR A 3 10.58 -4.96 -23.74
N ALA A 4 10.50 -3.93 -24.59
CA ALA A 4 10.38 -2.55 -24.19
C ALA A 4 8.95 -2.30 -23.64
N TRP A 5 8.72 -2.65 -22.37
CA TRP A 5 7.48 -2.31 -21.70
C TRP A 5 7.48 -0.83 -21.36
N SER A 6 6.40 -0.14 -21.71
CA SER A 6 6.21 1.24 -21.26
C SER A 6 6.21 1.27 -19.72
N PRO A 7 6.95 2.18 -19.08
CA PRO A 7 6.93 2.36 -17.63
C PRO A 7 5.51 2.52 -17.06
N ARG A 8 4.61 3.11 -17.84
CA ARG A 8 3.19 3.28 -17.50
C ARG A 8 2.38 1.97 -17.38
N ARG A 9 2.96 0.84 -17.74
CA ARG A 9 2.37 -0.51 -17.55
C ARG A 9 2.99 -1.26 -16.39
N ILE A 10 3.97 -0.65 -15.72
CA ILE A 10 4.70 -1.26 -14.61
C ILE A 10 4.29 -0.55 -13.33
N THR A 11 3.96 -1.32 -12.31
CA THR A 11 3.76 -0.83 -10.93
C THR A 11 4.79 -1.50 -10.04
N VAL A 12 5.57 -0.70 -9.33
CA VAL A 12 6.56 -1.18 -8.36
C VAL A 12 5.95 -1.06 -6.96
N SER A 13 5.93 -2.17 -6.24
CA SER A 13 5.45 -2.23 -4.86
C SER A 13 6.60 -1.98 -3.89
N SER A 14 6.36 -1.19 -2.85
CA SER A 14 7.36 -0.83 -1.84
C SER A 14 6.74 -0.74 -0.45
N VAL A 15 7.49 -1.13 0.56
CA VAL A 15 7.15 -0.91 1.98
C VAL A 15 7.62 0.46 2.50
N GLY A 16 8.32 1.21 1.67
CA GLY A 16 9.00 2.45 2.06
C GLY A 16 10.41 2.16 2.59
N VAL A 17 11.40 2.27 1.72
CA VAL A 17 12.82 2.12 2.10
C VAL A 17 13.51 3.46 1.91
N ARG A 18 14.00 4.03 3.01
CA ARG A 18 14.66 5.35 3.03
C ARG A 18 15.75 5.46 1.95
N GLY A 19 15.76 6.55 1.22
CA GLY A 19 16.69 6.84 0.12
C GLY A 19 16.38 6.05 -1.16
N LYS A 20 16.00 4.78 -1.08
CA LYS A 20 15.69 3.97 -2.27
C LYS A 20 14.35 4.34 -2.89
N LEU A 21 13.34 4.63 -2.06
CA LEU A 21 12.03 5.04 -2.55
C LEU A 21 12.12 6.40 -3.27
N GLU A 22 12.82 7.37 -2.69
CA GLU A 22 13.02 8.68 -3.31
C GLU A 22 13.79 8.56 -4.62
N ARG A 23 14.90 7.84 -4.62
CA ARG A 23 15.67 7.57 -5.82
C ARG A 23 14.83 6.91 -6.93
N PHE A 24 14.00 5.93 -6.56
CA PHE A 24 13.07 5.31 -7.52
C PHE A 24 12.09 6.33 -8.09
N LEU A 25 11.59 7.26 -7.27
CA LEU A 25 10.69 8.32 -7.71
C LEU A 25 11.37 9.33 -8.64
N ASP A 26 12.66 9.58 -8.48
CA ASP A 26 13.45 10.48 -9.32
C ASP A 26 13.84 9.83 -10.65
N GLU A 27 14.23 8.56 -10.62
CA GLU A 27 14.86 7.88 -11.77
C GLU A 27 13.87 7.06 -12.62
N SER A 28 12.58 6.91 -12.20
CA SER A 28 11.63 6.03 -12.86
C SER A 28 10.27 6.68 -13.08
N ASP A 29 9.66 6.42 -14.24
CA ASP A 29 8.28 6.78 -14.58
C ASP A 29 7.26 5.68 -14.27
N CYS A 30 7.66 4.60 -13.65
CA CYS A 30 6.77 3.51 -13.26
C CYS A 30 5.78 3.97 -12.19
N HIS A 31 4.60 3.36 -12.16
CA HIS A 31 3.64 3.53 -11.07
C HIS A 31 4.22 3.01 -9.78
N VAL A 32 3.78 3.56 -8.65
CA VAL A 32 4.21 3.11 -7.32
C VAL A 32 3.02 2.63 -6.50
N ALA A 33 3.19 1.50 -5.83
CA ALA A 33 2.28 0.99 -4.83
C ALA A 33 3.00 0.92 -3.47
N ILE A 34 2.41 1.53 -2.44
CA ILE A 34 2.97 1.55 -1.09
C ILE A 34 2.15 0.64 -0.19
N SER A 35 2.80 -0.34 0.42
CA SER A 35 2.19 -1.18 1.46
C SER A 35 1.99 -0.34 2.72
N LEU A 36 0.75 0.08 2.97
CA LEU A 36 0.39 0.94 4.09
C LEU A 36 -0.13 0.13 5.27
N HIS A 37 -1.19 -0.63 5.06
CA HIS A 37 -1.92 -1.54 5.95
C HIS A 37 -2.48 -0.93 7.24
N THR A 38 -2.01 0.21 7.70
CA THR A 38 -2.58 1.01 8.79
C THR A 38 -2.06 2.44 8.73
N PRO A 39 -2.90 3.45 9.05
CA PRO A 39 -2.46 4.84 9.10
C PRO A 39 -1.78 5.19 10.44
N ILE A 40 -1.75 4.27 11.41
CA ILE A 40 -1.24 4.49 12.77
C ILE A 40 0.20 3.97 12.87
N PRO A 41 1.22 4.85 13.06
CA PRO A 41 2.64 4.43 13.06
C PRO A 41 2.95 3.34 14.07
N ALA A 42 2.46 3.45 15.31
CA ALA A 42 2.72 2.46 16.36
C ALA A 42 2.16 1.07 16.00
N GLN A 43 0.98 1.03 15.38
CA GLN A 43 0.38 -0.22 14.90
C GLN A 43 1.11 -0.74 13.66
N ARG A 44 1.53 0.17 12.75
CA ARG A 44 2.30 -0.22 11.57
C ARG A 44 3.63 -0.86 11.94
N ALA A 45 4.30 -0.36 12.98
CA ALA A 45 5.54 -0.95 13.50
C ALA A 45 5.36 -2.39 14.03
N GLN A 46 4.16 -2.75 14.48
CA GLN A 46 3.82 -4.11 14.90
C GLN A 46 3.54 -5.02 13.70
N LEU A 47 2.78 -4.52 12.71
CA LEU A 47 2.42 -5.26 11.50
C LEU A 47 3.57 -5.35 10.49
N MET A 48 4.40 -4.30 10.43
CA MET A 48 5.46 -4.14 9.43
C MET A 48 6.74 -3.58 10.05
N PRO A 49 7.77 -4.40 10.26
CA PRO A 49 9.07 -3.93 10.78
C PRO A 49 9.72 -2.81 9.97
N ALA A 50 9.36 -2.68 8.68
CA ALA A 50 9.83 -1.61 7.78
C ALA A 50 9.50 -0.19 8.29
N GLU A 51 8.49 -0.01 9.15
CA GLU A 51 8.15 1.27 9.78
C GLU A 51 9.34 1.88 10.54
N ARG A 52 10.20 1.03 11.11
CA ARG A 52 11.42 1.48 11.83
C ARG A 52 12.46 2.10 10.91
N GLY A 53 12.47 1.71 9.64
CA GLY A 53 13.40 2.24 8.64
C GLY A 53 12.92 3.54 8.01
N MET A 54 11.62 3.62 7.70
CA MET A 54 10.95 4.81 7.17
C MET A 54 9.50 4.79 7.64
N SER A 55 9.14 5.75 8.46
CA SER A 55 7.79 5.83 9.03
C SER A 55 6.73 6.16 7.98
N VAL A 56 5.47 5.78 8.26
CA VAL A 56 4.36 6.15 7.39
C VAL A 56 4.26 7.66 7.20
N THR A 57 4.54 8.44 8.24
CA THR A 57 4.55 9.91 8.16
C THR A 57 5.58 10.42 7.16
N GLU A 58 6.82 9.90 7.22
CA GLU A 58 7.86 10.26 6.27
C GLU A 58 7.53 9.83 4.84
N ILE A 59 6.93 8.66 4.67
CA ILE A 59 6.44 8.19 3.36
C ILE A 59 5.41 9.18 2.81
N ILE A 60 4.43 9.59 3.60
CA ILE A 60 3.39 10.53 3.16
C ILE A 60 3.98 11.90 2.81
N GLU A 61 4.91 12.42 3.61
CA GLU A 61 5.57 13.70 3.28
C GLU A 61 6.39 13.59 1.98
N LEU A 62 7.05 12.46 1.75
CA LEU A 62 7.71 12.19 0.48
C LEU A 62 6.68 12.17 -0.67
N MET A 63 5.58 11.43 -0.53
CA MET A 63 4.56 11.30 -1.58
C MET A 63 3.91 12.65 -1.92
N LYS A 64 3.73 13.56 -0.98
CA LYS A 64 3.18 14.90 -1.24
C LYS A 64 4.01 15.70 -2.24
N ARG A 65 5.32 15.49 -2.31
CA ARG A 65 6.20 16.16 -3.26
C ARG A 65 6.00 15.66 -4.70
N TYR A 66 5.67 14.38 -4.88
CA TYR A 66 5.54 13.74 -6.19
C TYR A 66 4.09 13.59 -6.66
N PHE A 67 3.13 13.51 -5.74
CA PHE A 67 1.72 13.25 -6.02
C PHE A 67 0.80 14.21 -5.24
N PRO A 68 0.96 15.53 -5.36
CA PRO A 68 0.08 16.49 -4.70
C PRO A 68 -1.34 16.37 -5.24
N ASN A 69 -2.33 16.57 -4.37
CA ASN A 69 -3.73 16.59 -4.79
C ASN A 69 -4.03 17.85 -5.61
N ARG A 70 -4.14 17.70 -6.91
CA ARG A 70 -4.38 18.82 -7.87
C ARG A 70 -5.72 19.51 -7.66
N ARG A 71 -6.71 18.84 -7.05
CA ARG A 71 -8.02 19.44 -6.77
C ARG A 71 -7.98 20.51 -5.66
N THR A 72 -6.96 20.47 -4.82
CA THR A 72 -6.76 21.43 -3.72
C THR A 72 -5.77 22.54 -4.05
N MET A 73 -5.07 22.44 -5.17
CA MET A 73 -4.12 23.45 -5.64
C MET A 73 -4.83 24.41 -6.62
N HIS A 74 -5.44 25.48 -6.08
CA HIS A 74 -5.90 26.58 -6.91
C HIS A 74 -4.70 27.35 -7.49
N GLY A 75 -4.57 27.35 -8.82
CA GLY A 75 -3.71 28.31 -9.54
C GLY A 75 -2.25 27.94 -9.72
N CYS A 76 -1.87 26.67 -9.63
CA CYS A 76 -0.54 26.24 -10.04
C CYS A 76 -0.61 25.68 -11.47
N ASP A 77 -0.01 26.40 -12.43
CA ASP A 77 0.28 25.87 -13.76
C ASP A 77 1.17 24.65 -13.58
N THR A 78 0.60 23.45 -13.78
CA THR A 78 1.41 22.25 -13.86
C THR A 78 2.20 22.33 -15.16
N PRO A 79 3.54 22.22 -15.13
CA PRO A 79 4.31 22.14 -16.35
C PRO A 79 3.75 20.99 -17.21
N ASP A 80 3.51 21.28 -18.49
CA ASP A 80 3.11 20.27 -19.46
C ASP A 80 4.11 19.11 -19.39
N GLY A 81 3.63 17.93 -19.04
CA GLY A 81 4.48 16.73 -18.93
C GLY A 81 4.56 16.09 -17.57
N VAL A 82 4.00 16.66 -16.51
CA VAL A 82 3.99 16.04 -15.18
C VAL A 82 3.14 14.78 -15.21
N HIS A 83 3.84 13.74 -15.31
CA HIS A 83 3.69 12.32 -15.06
C HIS A 83 2.26 11.84 -14.79
N GLN A 84 1.71 11.09 -15.74
CA GLN A 84 0.54 10.23 -15.52
C GLN A 84 0.90 9.02 -14.62
N ARG A 85 1.89 9.19 -13.72
CA ARG A 85 2.24 8.20 -12.70
C ARG A 85 1.11 8.10 -11.70
N ARG A 86 0.83 6.88 -11.28
CA ARG A 86 -0.19 6.58 -10.27
C ARG A 86 0.47 6.20 -8.96
N LEU A 87 -0.01 6.80 -7.87
CA LEU A 87 0.25 6.38 -6.51
C LEU A 87 -0.92 5.51 -6.04
N THR A 88 -0.61 4.33 -5.53
CA THR A 88 -1.58 3.43 -4.93
C THR A 88 -1.11 3.06 -3.53
N PHE A 89 -1.99 3.09 -2.55
CA PHE A 89 -1.74 2.52 -1.23
C PHE A 89 -2.43 1.15 -1.14
N GLU A 90 -1.67 0.14 -0.75
CA GLU A 90 -2.19 -1.20 -0.49
C GLU A 90 -2.54 -1.30 1.00
N TYR A 91 -3.79 -1.68 1.27
CA TYR A 91 -4.36 -1.75 2.60
C TYR A 91 -5.00 -3.11 2.82
N THR A 92 -4.26 -4.04 3.44
CA THR A 92 -4.83 -5.33 3.85
C THR A 92 -5.71 -5.11 5.07
N VAL A 93 -6.96 -5.52 4.97
CA VAL A 93 -7.97 -5.33 6.02
C VAL A 93 -8.00 -6.54 6.95
N PHE A 94 -7.69 -6.31 8.22
CA PHE A 94 -7.74 -7.29 9.30
C PHE A 94 -8.92 -6.96 10.22
N ALA A 95 -9.85 -7.90 10.36
CA ALA A 95 -11.07 -7.71 11.16
C ALA A 95 -10.73 -7.39 12.62
N GLY A 96 -11.32 -6.31 13.13
CA GLY A 96 -11.12 -5.83 14.50
C GLY A 96 -9.75 -5.23 14.80
N VAL A 97 -8.87 -5.11 13.80
CA VAL A 97 -7.51 -4.61 14.00
C VAL A 97 -7.31 -3.25 13.36
N ASN A 98 -7.55 -3.13 12.05
CA ASN A 98 -7.30 -1.89 11.30
C ASN A 98 -8.52 -1.42 10.50
N ASP A 99 -9.70 -1.99 10.73
CA ASP A 99 -10.94 -1.77 10.01
C ASP A 99 -11.96 -0.90 10.77
N THR A 100 -11.55 -0.32 11.90
CA THR A 100 -12.45 0.50 12.73
C THR A 100 -12.71 1.89 12.13
N PRO A 101 -13.82 2.56 12.50
CA PRO A 101 -14.11 3.93 12.05
C PRO A 101 -12.99 4.93 12.35
N SER A 102 -12.25 4.75 13.45
CA SER A 102 -11.10 5.61 13.79
C SER A 102 -9.95 5.43 12.82
N HIS A 103 -9.64 4.19 12.41
CA HIS A 103 -8.64 3.92 11.37
C HIS A 103 -9.03 4.57 10.04
N MET A 104 -10.29 4.47 9.66
CA MET A 104 -10.75 5.04 8.40
C MET A 104 -10.71 6.57 8.41
N LYS A 105 -11.10 7.21 9.52
CA LYS A 105 -10.95 8.67 9.68
C LYS A 105 -9.50 9.12 9.59
N GLU A 106 -8.61 8.40 10.23
CA GLU A 106 -7.17 8.70 10.20
C GLU A 106 -6.57 8.46 8.81
N LEU A 107 -6.99 7.40 8.13
CA LEU A 107 -6.59 7.12 6.75
C LEU A 107 -7.01 8.26 5.81
N VAL A 108 -8.25 8.73 5.91
CA VAL A 108 -8.73 9.89 5.14
C VAL A 108 -7.91 11.14 5.46
N ARG A 109 -7.65 11.43 6.74
CA ARG A 109 -6.84 12.57 7.17
C ARG A 109 -5.43 12.51 6.58
N LEU A 110 -4.84 11.33 6.55
CA LEU A 110 -3.49 11.09 6.05
C LEU A 110 -3.39 11.30 4.53
N LEU A 111 -4.39 10.86 3.77
CA LEU A 111 -4.34 10.78 2.31
C LEU A 111 -5.01 11.94 1.56
N ARG A 112 -5.84 12.76 2.22
CA ARG A 112 -6.67 13.80 1.57
C ARG A 112 -5.93 14.80 0.66
N ASN A 113 -4.62 15.00 0.93
CA ASN A 113 -3.80 15.95 0.17
C ASN A 113 -2.95 15.27 -0.91
N LEU A 114 -3.22 14.01 -1.22
CA LEU A 114 -2.51 13.21 -2.21
C LEU A 114 -3.44 12.87 -3.39
N ASP A 115 -2.88 12.91 -4.60
CA ASP A 115 -3.49 12.26 -5.76
C ASP A 115 -3.15 10.78 -5.72
N CYS A 116 -3.99 10.00 -5.06
CA CYS A 116 -3.74 8.59 -4.82
C CYS A 116 -5.00 7.73 -4.91
N ARG A 117 -4.77 6.43 -4.93
CA ARG A 117 -5.80 5.38 -4.83
C ARG A 117 -5.50 4.48 -3.66
N VAL A 118 -6.53 3.82 -3.14
CA VAL A 118 -6.40 2.78 -2.10
C VAL A 118 -6.92 1.46 -2.66
N ASN A 119 -6.07 0.44 -2.68
CA ASN A 119 -6.47 -0.94 -2.93
C ASN A 119 -6.71 -1.63 -1.58
N LEU A 120 -7.96 -1.93 -1.30
CA LEU A 120 -8.33 -2.76 -0.16
C LEU A 120 -8.08 -4.22 -0.52
N ILE A 121 -7.26 -4.88 0.27
CA ILE A 121 -6.86 -6.27 0.07
C ILE A 121 -7.50 -7.11 1.17
N ARG A 122 -8.22 -8.17 0.78
CA ARG A 122 -8.74 -9.13 1.74
C ARG A 122 -7.60 -9.96 2.31
N PHE A 123 -7.54 -10.06 3.63
CA PHE A 123 -6.65 -11.00 4.27
C PHE A 123 -7.25 -12.42 4.22
N HIS A 124 -6.44 -13.37 3.83
CA HIS A 124 -6.78 -14.79 3.93
C HIS A 124 -5.99 -15.41 5.08
N ALA A 125 -6.68 -16.18 5.92
CA ALA A 125 -6.05 -16.82 7.08
C ALA A 125 -4.84 -17.65 6.66
N ILE A 126 -3.77 -17.51 7.43
CA ILE A 126 -2.50 -18.19 7.24
C ILE A 126 -2.26 -19.03 8.49
N PRO A 127 -1.75 -20.28 8.37
CA PRO A 127 -1.33 -21.04 9.53
C PRO A 127 -0.43 -20.21 10.44
N ASP A 128 -0.58 -20.36 11.75
CA ASP A 128 0.23 -19.71 12.80
C ASP A 128 0.11 -18.17 12.89
N VAL A 129 -0.83 -17.55 12.17
CA VAL A 129 -1.11 -16.11 12.25
C VAL A 129 -2.50 -15.90 12.84
N ASN A 130 -2.57 -15.32 14.04
CA ASN A 130 -3.83 -15.02 14.72
C ASN A 130 -4.44 -13.71 14.22
N LEU A 131 -4.72 -13.64 12.91
CA LEU A 131 -5.41 -12.54 12.26
C LEU A 131 -6.58 -13.09 11.41
N THR A 132 -7.66 -12.34 11.36
CA THR A 132 -8.86 -12.69 10.58
C THR A 132 -9.11 -11.66 9.51
N GLY A 133 -9.50 -12.08 8.33
CA GLY A 133 -9.91 -11.17 7.24
C GLY A 133 -11.29 -10.58 7.50
N ALA A 134 -11.50 -9.36 7.02
CA ALA A 134 -12.80 -8.71 7.06
C ALA A 134 -13.81 -9.39 6.13
N SER A 135 -15.11 -9.32 6.48
CA SER A 135 -16.20 -9.80 5.63
C SER A 135 -16.35 -8.96 4.35
N ASP A 136 -17.08 -9.49 3.36
CA ASP A 136 -17.39 -8.75 2.12
C ASP A 136 -18.14 -7.46 2.41
N GLU A 137 -19.09 -7.52 3.31
CA GLU A 137 -19.86 -6.36 3.75
C GLU A 137 -18.94 -5.28 4.35
N GLN A 138 -18.06 -5.67 5.26
CA GLN A 138 -17.11 -4.75 5.88
C GLN A 138 -16.14 -4.14 4.84
N MET A 139 -15.64 -4.94 3.92
CA MET A 139 -14.79 -4.47 2.82
C MET A 139 -15.50 -3.43 1.95
N ASN A 140 -16.76 -3.69 1.59
CA ASN A 140 -17.58 -2.78 0.80
C ASN A 140 -17.89 -1.50 1.57
N ASN A 141 -18.25 -1.60 2.85
CA ASN A 141 -18.51 -0.44 3.71
C ASN A 141 -17.29 0.50 3.82
N ILE A 142 -16.10 -0.07 3.97
CA ILE A 142 -14.85 0.70 3.98
C ILE A 142 -14.61 1.36 2.62
N CYS A 143 -14.77 0.62 1.54
CA CYS A 143 -14.60 1.13 0.18
C CYS A 143 -15.52 2.31 -0.09
N ASP A 144 -16.80 2.17 0.22
CA ASP A 144 -17.81 3.23 0.05
C ASP A 144 -17.53 4.45 0.93
N TYR A 145 -17.08 4.23 2.17
CA TYR A 145 -16.70 5.32 3.06
C TYR A 145 -15.55 6.15 2.48
N LEU A 146 -14.47 5.49 2.03
CA LEU A 146 -13.32 6.18 1.44
C LEU A 146 -13.70 6.94 0.17
N ASN A 147 -14.50 6.33 -0.71
CA ASN A 147 -14.97 6.98 -1.94
C ASN A 147 -15.84 8.20 -1.63
N ARG A 148 -16.74 8.14 -0.66
CA ARG A 148 -17.53 9.30 -0.19
C ARG A 148 -16.66 10.41 0.38
N CYS A 149 -15.52 10.07 0.99
CA CYS A 149 -14.54 11.03 1.48
C CYS A 149 -13.61 11.58 0.38
N GLY A 150 -13.83 11.22 -0.89
CA GLY A 150 -13.05 11.72 -2.03
C GLY A 150 -11.74 10.96 -2.29
N ILE A 151 -11.51 9.83 -1.62
CA ILE A 151 -10.36 8.96 -1.85
C ILE A 151 -10.82 7.80 -2.73
N THR A 152 -10.26 7.69 -3.94
CA THR A 152 -10.58 6.58 -4.84
C THR A 152 -10.14 5.26 -4.22
N ALA A 153 -11.08 4.44 -3.81
CA ALA A 153 -10.82 3.12 -3.23
C ALA A 153 -11.45 2.00 -4.07
N THR A 154 -10.80 0.85 -4.10
CA THR A 154 -11.28 -0.36 -4.76
C THR A 154 -10.98 -1.58 -3.91
N VAL A 155 -11.90 -2.55 -3.90
CA VAL A 155 -11.62 -3.86 -3.32
C VAL A 155 -10.94 -4.71 -4.38
N ARG A 156 -9.72 -5.15 -4.10
CA ARG A 156 -8.97 -6.00 -5.02
C ARG A 156 -9.56 -7.40 -5.03
N ALA A 157 -9.94 -7.90 -6.21
CA ALA A 157 -10.32 -9.29 -6.36
C ALA A 157 -9.14 -10.20 -5.98
N SER A 158 -9.37 -11.12 -5.06
CA SER A 158 -8.37 -12.12 -4.68
C SER A 158 -8.13 -13.07 -5.86
N ARG A 159 -6.95 -12.98 -6.45
CA ARG A 159 -6.46 -13.96 -7.43
C ARG A 159 -5.38 -14.78 -6.75
N GLY A 160 -5.41 -16.10 -6.89
CA GLY A 160 -4.38 -16.99 -6.35
C GLY A 160 -4.64 -17.44 -4.91
N GLN A 161 -5.89 -17.62 -4.52
CA GLN A 161 -6.25 -18.25 -3.25
C GLN A 161 -5.64 -19.66 -3.12
N ASP A 162 -5.44 -20.32 -4.26
CA ASP A 162 -5.03 -21.72 -4.37
C ASP A 162 -3.51 -21.93 -4.19
N ILE A 163 -2.71 -20.87 -4.20
CA ILE A 163 -1.23 -20.98 -4.27
C ILE A 163 -0.48 -20.20 -3.18
N TYR A 164 -1.08 -19.90 -2.04
CA TYR A 164 -0.42 -19.17 -0.93
C TYR A 164 0.44 -17.95 -1.36
N ALA A 165 0.12 -17.34 -2.50
CA ALA A 165 0.88 -16.24 -3.08
C ALA A 165 0.46 -14.88 -2.49
N ALA A 166 0.41 -14.77 -1.17
CA ALA A 166 0.18 -13.49 -0.51
C ALA A 166 1.53 -12.82 -0.18
N CYS A 167 1.60 -11.52 -0.41
CA CYS A 167 2.78 -10.71 -0.07
C CYS A 167 3.15 -10.91 1.41
N GLY A 168 4.34 -11.41 1.66
CA GLY A 168 4.88 -11.67 3.02
C GLY A 168 5.03 -13.14 3.41
N LEU A 169 4.35 -14.06 2.73
CA LEU A 169 4.42 -15.51 3.02
C LEU A 169 5.67 -16.21 2.50
N LEU A 170 6.33 -15.67 1.50
CA LEU A 170 7.50 -16.26 0.88
C LEU A 170 8.75 -16.28 1.79
N ASN A 171 8.75 -15.52 2.88
CA ASN A 171 9.95 -15.36 3.72
C ASN A 171 10.01 -16.30 4.93
N THR A 172 8.93 -17.01 5.27
CA THR A 172 8.89 -17.88 6.44
C THR A 172 9.29 -19.34 6.12
N LYS A 173 9.00 -19.82 4.92
CA LYS A 173 9.33 -21.22 4.56
C LYS A 173 10.83 -21.48 4.31
N HIS A 174 11.58 -20.48 3.85
CA HIS A 174 13.03 -20.67 3.63
C HIS A 174 13.89 -20.71 4.90
N LYS A 175 13.33 -20.39 6.08
CA LYS A 175 14.08 -20.52 7.35
C LYS A 175 13.98 -21.89 7.99
N GLU A 176 12.96 -22.67 7.67
CA GLU A 176 12.79 -24.00 8.26
C GLU A 176 13.46 -25.12 7.46
N GLU A 177 13.63 -24.95 6.15
CA GLU A 177 14.33 -25.94 5.31
C GLU A 177 15.86 -25.87 5.39
N GLY A 178 16.42 -24.73 5.82
CA GLY A 178 17.87 -24.54 5.98
C GLY A 178 18.49 -25.17 7.23
N LEU A 179 17.69 -25.73 8.15
CA LEU A 179 18.15 -26.28 9.43
C LEU A 179 18.13 -27.83 9.51
N ARG A 180 17.79 -28.50 8.41
CA ARG A 180 17.72 -29.99 8.39
C ARG A 180 18.74 -30.69 7.48
N VAL A 181 19.83 -30.05 7.14
CA VAL A 181 20.94 -30.74 6.45
C VAL A 181 22.20 -30.47 7.25
N ASN A 182 22.41 -31.29 8.29
CA ASN A 182 23.68 -31.78 8.84
C ASN A 182 23.40 -32.40 10.19
N GLY A 183 23.20 -33.69 10.15
CA GLY A 183 23.24 -34.59 11.27
C GLY A 183 23.49 -36.01 10.76
#